data_7c859ca13d24200e2d2b3a34198f3323
#
_entry.id   7c859ca13d24200e2d2b3a34198f3323
#
_cell.length_a   1.000
_cell.length_b   1.000
_cell.length_c   1.000
_cell.angle_alpha   90.00
_cell.angle_beta   90.00
_cell.angle_gamma   90.00
#
_symmetry.space_group_name_H-M   'P 1'
#
loop_
_entity.id
_entity.type
_entity.pdbx_description
1 polymer ?
#
loop_
_entity_poly.entity_id
_entity_poly.type
_entity_poly.pdbx_seq_one_letter_code
_entity_poly.pdbx_strand_id
1 'polypeptide(L)'
;AEYRDPPWAERAPAGSDMMAMLEKGALDAVIVGNDVPEDPKLRTVFPDPVAAGEAFRARYGFKPVNHLLVMRGDVVARRPDLAAELVRLFRDAPMTGHAALDPALLLASRFCAEQQLLPAPLTLEEIWEGLPAGIG
;
A
#
# COMPACT_ATOMS: atom_id res chain seq x y z
N ALA A 1 17.29 0.66 6.84
CA ALA A 1 17.61 0.52 5.43
C ALA A 1 17.35 1.88 4.76
N GLU A 2 18.27 2.34 3.95
CA GLU A 2 18.12 3.58 3.19
C GLU A 2 17.22 3.27 1.98
N TYR A 3 16.13 4.03 1.81
CA TYR A 3 15.26 3.88 0.65
C TYR A 3 16.03 4.28 -0.62
N ARG A 4 16.03 3.41 -1.60
CA ARG A 4 16.69 3.64 -2.88
C ARG A 4 15.65 3.75 -3.98
N ASP A 5 15.62 4.89 -4.66
CA ASP A 5 14.72 5.10 -5.79
C ASP A 5 15.07 4.13 -6.92
N PRO A 6 14.07 3.54 -7.61
CA PRO A 6 14.32 2.72 -8.78
C PRO A 6 14.94 3.57 -9.93
N PRO A 7 15.64 2.94 -10.88
CA PRO A 7 16.39 3.67 -11.92
C PRO A 7 15.55 4.56 -12.84
N TRP A 8 14.25 4.29 -12.91
CA TRP A 8 13.30 5.04 -13.73
C TRP A 8 12.63 6.21 -12.97
N ALA A 9 12.85 6.32 -11.66
CA ALA A 9 12.23 7.35 -10.83
C ALA A 9 13.14 8.59 -10.76
N GLU A 10 12.56 9.74 -10.98
CA GLU A 10 13.22 11.03 -10.85
C GLU A 10 12.60 11.82 -9.71
N ARG A 11 13.42 12.45 -8.88
CA ARG A 11 12.94 13.35 -7.82
C ARG A 11 12.67 14.72 -8.41
N ALA A 12 11.47 15.24 -8.12
CA ALA A 12 11.16 16.62 -8.45
C ALA A 12 12.13 17.58 -7.72
N PRO A 13 12.43 18.75 -8.32
CA PRO A 13 13.25 19.76 -7.66
C PRO A 13 12.71 20.13 -6.28
N ALA A 14 13.58 20.48 -5.35
CA ALA A 14 13.17 20.90 -4.02
C ALA A 14 12.19 22.10 -4.08
N GLY A 15 11.10 22.02 -3.32
CA GLY A 15 10.05 23.04 -3.30
C GLY A 15 9.08 22.98 -4.47
N SER A 16 9.12 21.95 -5.31
CA SER A 16 8.12 21.73 -6.35
C SER A 16 6.74 21.50 -5.74
N ASP A 17 5.73 22.12 -6.34
CA ASP A 17 4.32 21.84 -6.07
C ASP A 17 3.78 20.90 -7.16
N MET A 18 3.29 19.74 -6.76
CA MET A 18 2.86 18.68 -7.66
C MET A 18 1.65 19.09 -8.50
N MET A 19 0.69 19.84 -7.91
CA MET A 19 -0.48 20.30 -8.65
C MET A 19 -0.12 21.38 -9.66
N ALA A 20 0.76 22.31 -9.29
CA ALA A 20 1.28 23.32 -10.22
C ALA A 20 2.08 22.69 -11.38
N MET A 21 2.79 21.59 -11.13
CA MET A 21 3.49 20.83 -12.19
C MET A 21 2.49 20.16 -13.15
N LEU A 22 1.41 19.59 -12.63
CA LEU A 22 0.33 19.03 -13.45
C LEU A 22 -0.34 20.10 -14.32
N GLU A 23 -0.71 21.24 -13.74
CA GLU A 23 -1.32 22.35 -14.48
C GLU A 23 -0.45 22.89 -15.62
N LYS A 24 0.86 22.90 -15.40
CA LYS A 24 1.84 23.35 -16.40
C LYS A 24 2.21 22.28 -17.44
N GLY A 25 1.65 21.08 -17.32
CA GLY A 25 1.95 19.95 -18.20
C GLY A 25 3.35 19.37 -18.01
N ALA A 26 3.99 19.63 -16.86
CA ALA A 26 5.24 18.98 -16.48
C ALA A 26 5.01 17.56 -15.94
N LEU A 27 3.79 17.24 -15.56
CA LEU A 27 3.32 15.90 -15.19
C LEU A 27 2.04 15.59 -15.97
N ASP A 28 1.90 14.35 -16.42
CA ASP A 28 0.70 13.86 -17.10
C ASP A 28 -0.38 13.40 -16.11
N ALA A 29 0.02 12.96 -14.92
CA ALA A 29 -0.86 12.49 -13.85
C ALA A 29 -0.19 12.66 -12.50
N VAL A 30 -1.00 12.67 -11.43
CA VAL A 30 -0.56 12.72 -10.05
C VAL A 30 -1.34 11.74 -9.19
N ILE A 31 -0.72 11.25 -8.11
CA ILE A 31 -1.40 10.52 -7.06
C ILE A 31 -1.51 11.46 -5.87
N VAL A 32 -2.73 11.76 -5.48
CA VAL A 32 -3.03 12.61 -4.32
C VAL A 32 -3.83 11.83 -3.28
N GLY A 33 -3.83 12.33 -2.04
CA GLY A 33 -4.64 11.77 -0.97
C GLY A 33 -6.13 12.12 -1.11
N ASN A 34 -6.83 12.19 0.02
CA ASN A 34 -8.27 12.45 0.03
C ASN A 34 -8.64 13.90 -0.32
N ASP A 35 -7.68 14.83 -0.18
CA ASP A 35 -7.89 16.26 -0.44
C ASP A 35 -7.63 16.58 -1.93
N VAL A 36 -8.43 15.98 -2.80
CA VAL A 36 -8.38 16.28 -4.23
C VAL A 36 -9.05 17.64 -4.46
N PRO A 37 -8.37 18.60 -5.10
CA PRO A 37 -8.99 19.88 -5.44
C PRO A 37 -10.20 19.70 -6.35
N GLU A 38 -11.29 20.44 -6.05
CA GLU A 38 -12.45 20.53 -6.94
C GLU A 38 -12.13 21.46 -8.10
N ASP A 39 -11.55 20.95 -9.17
CA ASP A 39 -11.23 21.69 -10.39
C ASP A 39 -11.80 20.94 -11.60
N PRO A 40 -12.63 21.57 -12.45
CA PRO A 40 -13.22 20.94 -13.63
C PRO A 40 -12.18 20.50 -14.69
N LYS A 41 -10.94 20.96 -14.60
CA LYS A 41 -9.84 20.52 -15.45
C LYS A 41 -9.27 19.17 -15.02
N LEU A 42 -9.52 18.77 -13.77
CA LEU A 42 -9.06 17.51 -13.22
C LEU A 42 -10.07 16.40 -13.50
N ARG A 43 -9.55 15.21 -13.77
CA ARG A 43 -10.36 14.01 -13.89
C ARG A 43 -9.61 12.82 -13.29
N THR A 44 -10.35 11.82 -12.86
CA THR A 44 -9.76 10.54 -12.48
C THR A 44 -9.14 9.84 -13.69
N VAL A 45 -8.04 9.11 -13.48
CA VAL A 45 -7.41 8.28 -14.52
C VAL A 45 -8.40 7.22 -15.04
N PHE A 46 -9.20 6.65 -14.15
CA PHE A 46 -10.29 5.75 -14.51
C PHE A 46 -11.60 6.54 -14.63
N PRO A 47 -12.25 6.56 -15.81
CA PRO A 47 -13.52 7.27 -16.00
C PRO A 47 -14.61 6.87 -15.00
N ASP A 48 -14.65 5.57 -14.64
CA ASP A 48 -15.48 5.01 -13.58
C ASP A 48 -14.58 4.22 -12.60
N PRO A 49 -14.14 4.85 -11.49
CA PRO A 49 -13.27 4.20 -10.51
C PRO A 49 -13.98 3.04 -9.79
N VAL A 50 -15.31 3.09 -9.63
CA VAL A 50 -16.07 2.02 -8.97
C VAL A 50 -16.08 0.77 -9.85
N ALA A 51 -16.43 0.92 -11.13
CA ALA A 51 -16.40 -0.18 -12.09
C ALA A 51 -14.99 -0.75 -12.27
N ALA A 52 -13.96 0.09 -12.28
CA ALA A 52 -12.56 -0.35 -12.33
C ALA A 52 -12.16 -1.17 -11.08
N GLY A 53 -12.60 -0.76 -9.90
CA GLY A 53 -12.38 -1.48 -8.64
C GLY A 53 -13.09 -2.83 -8.61
N GLU A 54 -14.34 -2.91 -9.09
CA GLU A 54 -15.07 -4.18 -9.20
C GLU A 54 -14.45 -5.12 -10.25
N ALA A 55 -13.96 -4.60 -11.37
CA ALA A 55 -13.23 -5.39 -12.35
C ALA A 55 -11.91 -5.95 -11.77
N PHE A 56 -11.19 -5.16 -10.97
CA PHE A 56 -10.02 -5.64 -10.23
C PHE A 56 -10.40 -6.78 -9.28
N ARG A 57 -11.46 -6.57 -8.47
CA ARG A 57 -11.95 -7.60 -7.54
C ARG A 57 -12.37 -8.88 -8.25
N ALA A 58 -13.06 -8.76 -9.37
CA ALA A 58 -13.47 -9.92 -10.18
C ALA A 58 -12.26 -10.68 -10.74
N ARG A 59 -11.22 -9.95 -11.16
CA ARG A 59 -10.00 -10.55 -11.71
C ARG A 59 -9.14 -11.24 -10.66
N TYR A 60 -8.96 -10.64 -9.49
CA TYR A 60 -7.98 -11.07 -8.48
C TYR A 60 -8.60 -11.73 -7.25
N GLY A 61 -9.93 -11.64 -7.07
CA GLY A 61 -10.66 -12.28 -5.97
C GLY A 61 -10.65 -11.51 -4.64
N PHE A 62 -10.03 -10.33 -4.58
CA PHE A 62 -9.94 -9.52 -3.36
C PHE A 62 -9.97 -8.01 -3.67
N LYS A 63 -10.17 -7.19 -2.64
CA LYS A 63 -9.96 -5.74 -2.72
C LYS A 63 -8.49 -5.42 -2.41
N PRO A 64 -7.87 -4.44 -3.10
CA PRO A 64 -6.52 -4.01 -2.78
C PRO A 64 -6.38 -3.60 -1.31
N VAL A 65 -5.28 -4.03 -0.67
CA VAL A 65 -4.93 -3.59 0.69
C VAL A 65 -4.36 -2.17 0.60
N ASN A 66 -4.93 -1.25 1.37
CA ASN A 66 -4.48 0.13 1.42
C ASN A 66 -3.59 0.41 2.65
N HIS A 67 -4.00 -0.06 3.83
CA HIS A 67 -3.27 0.17 5.07
C HIS A 67 -3.11 -1.13 5.86
N LEU A 68 -1.96 -1.26 6.50
CA LEU A 68 -1.65 -2.33 7.44
C LEU A 68 -1.21 -1.73 8.77
N LEU A 69 -1.61 -2.34 9.87
CA LEU A 69 -1.01 -2.09 11.16
C LEU A 69 0.29 -2.91 11.25
N VAL A 70 1.40 -2.22 11.45
CA VAL A 70 2.70 -2.87 11.59
C VAL A 70 3.34 -2.52 12.93
N MET A 71 4.12 -3.44 13.47
CA MET A 71 4.89 -3.24 14.69
C MET A 71 6.35 -3.62 14.45
N ARG A 72 7.27 -2.89 15.07
CA ARG A 72 8.70 -3.23 14.98
C ARG A 72 8.96 -4.60 15.60
N GLY A 73 9.70 -5.47 14.92
CA GLY A 73 10.01 -6.82 15.37
C GLY A 73 10.69 -6.87 16.73
N ASP A 74 11.60 -5.92 17.04
CA ASP A 74 12.25 -5.85 18.34
C ASP A 74 11.29 -5.49 19.49
N VAL A 75 10.21 -4.76 19.22
CA VAL A 75 9.13 -4.48 20.18
C VAL A 75 8.32 -5.74 20.41
N VAL A 76 7.94 -6.44 19.32
CA VAL A 76 7.19 -7.71 19.41
C VAL A 76 7.99 -8.74 20.20
N ALA A 77 9.31 -8.86 19.96
CA ALA A 77 10.17 -9.80 20.67
C ALA A 77 10.25 -9.52 22.18
N ARG A 78 10.27 -8.24 22.60
CA ARG A 78 10.31 -7.84 24.01
C ARG A 78 8.95 -7.84 24.70
N ARG A 79 7.89 -7.56 23.93
CA ARG A 79 6.51 -7.38 24.43
C ARG A 79 5.50 -8.02 23.49
N PRO A 80 5.47 -9.36 23.39
CA PRO A 80 4.53 -10.07 22.52
C PRO A 80 3.07 -9.83 22.93
N ASP A 81 2.84 -9.51 24.22
CA ASP A 81 1.55 -9.12 24.75
C ASP A 81 0.96 -7.87 24.08
N LEU A 82 1.80 -6.92 23.65
CA LEU A 82 1.32 -5.70 22.97
C LEU A 82 0.70 -5.99 21.60
N ALA A 83 1.25 -6.95 20.85
CA ALA A 83 0.68 -7.32 19.57
C ALA A 83 -0.73 -7.91 19.75
N ALA A 84 -0.90 -8.82 20.70
CA ALA A 84 -2.20 -9.40 21.05
C ALA A 84 -3.19 -8.34 21.55
N GLU A 85 -2.73 -7.39 22.37
CA GLU A 85 -3.58 -6.30 22.90
C GLU A 85 -4.03 -5.34 21.80
N LEU A 86 -3.15 -5.00 20.85
CA LEU A 86 -3.52 -4.19 19.69
C LEU A 86 -4.61 -4.88 18.85
N VAL A 87 -4.44 -6.17 18.54
CA VAL A 87 -5.47 -6.94 17.83
C VAL A 87 -6.79 -6.94 18.61
N ARG A 88 -6.74 -7.08 19.95
CA ARG A 88 -7.93 -7.01 20.83
C ARG A 88 -8.62 -5.64 20.74
N LEU A 89 -7.86 -4.54 20.78
CA LEU A 89 -8.39 -3.18 20.70
C LEU A 89 -9.07 -2.88 19.35
N PHE A 90 -8.57 -3.49 18.28
CA PHE A 90 -9.13 -3.34 16.92
C PHE A 90 -10.17 -4.42 16.58
N ARG A 91 -10.51 -5.34 17.51
CA ARG A 91 -11.44 -6.47 17.25
C ARG A 91 -12.82 -6.02 16.79
N ASP A 92 -13.29 -4.89 17.29
CA ASP A 92 -14.60 -4.32 16.94
C ASP A 92 -14.56 -3.54 15.61
N ALA A 93 -13.37 -3.31 15.05
CA ALA A 93 -13.21 -2.79 13.69
C ALA A 93 -13.35 -3.93 12.67
N PRO A 94 -13.82 -3.66 11.45
CA PRO A 94 -13.90 -4.68 10.40
C PRO A 94 -12.48 -5.03 9.93
N MET A 95 -11.75 -5.79 10.74
CA MET A 95 -10.41 -6.27 10.43
C MET A 95 -10.47 -7.60 9.70
N THR A 96 -9.64 -7.71 8.68
CA THR A 96 -9.42 -8.95 7.95
C THR A 96 -8.25 -9.70 8.60
N GLY A 97 -8.43 -10.98 8.91
CA GLY A 97 -7.34 -11.83 9.41
C GLY A 97 -6.17 -11.92 8.43
N HIS A 98 -4.96 -12.14 8.94
CA HIS A 98 -3.74 -12.10 8.11
C HIS A 98 -3.79 -13.04 6.91
N ALA A 99 -4.28 -14.28 7.07
CA ALA A 99 -4.37 -15.25 5.98
C ALA A 99 -5.28 -14.79 4.82
N ALA A 100 -6.30 -13.98 5.09
CA ALA A 100 -7.14 -13.40 4.05
C ALA A 100 -6.44 -12.25 3.28
N LEU A 101 -5.33 -11.74 3.80
CA LEU A 101 -4.50 -10.73 3.15
C LEU A 101 -3.44 -11.34 2.22
N ASP A 102 -3.12 -12.63 2.37
CA ASP A 102 -2.05 -13.30 1.63
C ASP A 102 -2.12 -13.07 0.11
N PRO A 103 -3.26 -13.27 -0.58
CA PRO A 103 -3.33 -13.05 -2.02
C PRO A 103 -3.02 -11.59 -2.42
N ALA A 104 -3.48 -10.63 -1.61
CA ALA A 104 -3.27 -9.21 -1.86
C ALA A 104 -1.80 -8.82 -1.68
N LEU A 105 -1.16 -9.32 -0.62
CA LEU A 105 0.24 -9.02 -0.29
C LEU A 105 1.20 -9.69 -1.28
N LEU A 106 0.95 -10.94 -1.68
CA LEU A 106 1.73 -11.61 -2.73
C LEU A 106 1.63 -10.87 -4.07
N LEU A 107 0.42 -10.43 -4.45
CA LEU A 107 0.24 -9.66 -5.68
C LEU A 107 0.95 -8.30 -5.60
N ALA A 108 0.83 -7.59 -4.48
CA ALA A 108 1.52 -6.32 -4.26
C ALA A 108 3.04 -6.50 -4.31
N SER A 109 3.58 -7.52 -3.65
CA SER A 109 5.01 -7.87 -3.68
C SER A 109 5.50 -8.13 -5.10
N ARG A 110 4.73 -8.89 -5.89
CA ARG A 110 5.06 -9.12 -7.31
C ARG A 110 5.10 -7.82 -8.10
N PHE A 111 4.09 -6.96 -7.97
CA PHE A 111 4.06 -5.68 -8.66
C PHE A 111 5.22 -4.76 -8.22
N CYS A 112 5.60 -4.78 -6.95
CA CYS A 112 6.78 -4.06 -6.48
C CYS A 112 8.07 -4.57 -7.12
N ALA A 113 8.21 -5.89 -7.29
CA ALA A 113 9.37 -6.46 -7.97
C ALA A 113 9.38 -6.13 -9.47
N GLU A 114 8.23 -6.22 -10.15
CA GLU A 114 8.08 -5.83 -11.56
C GLU A 114 8.45 -4.34 -11.78
N GLN A 115 8.16 -3.48 -10.80
CA GLN A 115 8.51 -2.06 -10.83
C GLN A 115 9.92 -1.75 -10.28
N GLN A 116 10.72 -2.77 -9.97
CA GLN A 116 12.08 -2.63 -9.43
C GLN A 116 12.16 -1.93 -8.06
N LEU A 117 11.06 -1.93 -7.31
CA LEU A 117 10.99 -1.48 -5.93
C LEU A 117 11.52 -2.55 -4.95
N LEU A 118 11.45 -3.81 -5.36
CA LEU A 118 12.02 -4.96 -4.67
C LEU A 118 12.94 -5.72 -5.64
N PRO A 119 14.01 -6.37 -5.16
CA PRO A 119 14.87 -7.19 -6.00
C PRO A 119 14.19 -8.46 -6.52
N ALA A 120 13.22 -9.00 -5.77
CA ALA A 120 12.39 -10.15 -6.12
C ALA A 120 11.06 -10.08 -5.35
N PRO A 121 10.02 -10.83 -5.78
CA PRO A 121 8.80 -10.97 -4.99
C PRO A 121 9.10 -11.66 -3.65
N LEU A 122 8.46 -11.18 -2.59
CA LEU A 122 8.55 -11.79 -1.26
C LEU A 122 7.67 -13.03 -1.16
N THR A 123 8.11 -14.00 -0.39
CA THR A 123 7.32 -15.16 0.03
C THR A 123 6.39 -14.81 1.20
N LEU A 124 5.39 -15.64 1.48
CA LEU A 124 4.53 -15.45 2.67
C LEU A 124 5.34 -15.52 3.96
N GLU A 125 6.35 -16.37 4.04
CA GLU A 125 7.23 -16.48 5.20
C GLU A 125 7.98 -15.16 5.47
N GLU A 126 8.51 -14.54 4.42
CA GLU A 126 9.18 -13.24 4.52
C GLU A 126 8.21 -12.10 4.86
N ILE A 127 6.99 -12.12 4.28
CA ILE A 127 5.96 -11.10 4.55
C ILE A 127 5.52 -11.14 6.01
N TRP A 128 5.36 -12.33 6.58
CA TRP A 128 4.88 -12.52 7.95
C TRP A 128 6.01 -12.81 8.96
N GLU A 129 7.27 -12.59 8.59
CA GLU A 129 8.40 -12.79 9.49
C GLU A 129 8.20 -12.02 10.80
N GLY A 130 8.33 -12.73 11.92
CA GLY A 130 8.16 -12.16 13.26
C GLY A 130 6.72 -11.96 13.71
N LEU A 131 5.71 -12.41 12.94
CA LEU A 131 4.33 -12.43 13.41
C LEU A 131 4.18 -13.46 14.53
N PRO A 132 3.71 -13.06 15.76
CA PRO A 132 3.53 -14.01 16.84
C PRO A 132 2.48 -15.07 16.52
N ALA A 133 2.69 -16.30 17.01
CA ALA A 133 1.72 -17.38 16.86
C ALA A 133 0.37 -17.01 17.50
N GLY A 134 -0.73 -17.33 16.80
CA GLY A 134 -2.10 -17.08 17.27
C GLY A 134 -2.60 -15.64 17.03
N ILE A 135 -1.87 -14.82 16.29
CA ILE A 135 -2.33 -13.53 15.80
C ILE A 135 -2.81 -13.70 14.36
N GLY A 136 -4.15 -13.56 14.14
CA GLY A 136 -4.76 -13.64 12.83
C GLY A 136 -6.22 -14.05 12.88
#